data_daf7f39e811be4d8dda6876610493430
#
_entry.id   daf7f39e811be4d8dda6876610493430
#
_cell.length_a   1.000
_cell.length_b   1.000
_cell.length_c   1.000
_cell.angle_alpha   90.00
_cell.angle_beta   90.00
_cell.angle_gamma   90.00
#
_symmetry.space_group_name_H-M   'P 1'
#
loop_
_entity.id
_entity.type
_entity.pdbx_description
1 polymer ?
#
loop_
_entity_poly.entity_id
_entity_poly.type
_entity_poly.pdbx_seq_one_letter_code
_entity_poly.pdbx_strand_id
1 'polypeptide(L)'
;MAITVNDTTAKNAQLTALSTSVGAGGSIEVQDASSVVLAQLTSLSFGSPSSGSMTFTATADSSNNNTGTANKLVFKNSGGTAIFTMPNADVTWSPSSSVTSGGTATLTSGTIT
;
A
#
# COMPACT_ATOMS: atom_id res chain seq x y z
N MET A 1 -0.70 1.49 21.19
CA MET A 1 -1.60 0.32 21.35
C MET A 1 -2.28 0.05 20.00
N ALA A 2 -2.24 -1.19 19.56
CA ALA A 2 -2.98 -1.59 18.38
C ALA A 2 -4.46 -1.83 18.74
N ILE A 3 -5.35 -1.39 17.85
CA ILE A 3 -6.79 -1.61 18.01
C ILE A 3 -7.20 -2.75 17.06
N THR A 4 -7.91 -3.74 17.61
CA THR A 4 -8.52 -4.80 16.80
C THR A 4 -9.99 -4.49 16.62
N VAL A 5 -10.43 -4.37 15.36
CA VAL A 5 -11.84 -4.14 15.04
C VAL A 5 -12.48 -5.48 14.70
N ASN A 6 -13.42 -5.93 15.53
CA ASN A 6 -14.05 -7.24 15.41
C ASN A 6 -15.36 -7.22 14.61
N ASP A 7 -16.02 -6.07 14.56
CA ASP A 7 -17.28 -5.92 13.85
C ASP A 7 -17.05 -5.58 12.39
N THR A 8 -17.65 -6.35 11.46
CA THR A 8 -17.48 -6.16 10.02
C THR A 8 -17.95 -4.79 9.55
N THR A 9 -19.05 -4.29 10.07
CA THR A 9 -19.57 -2.96 9.71
C THR A 9 -18.59 -1.86 10.13
N ALA A 10 -18.07 -1.94 11.37
CA ALA A 10 -17.09 -0.99 11.87
C ALA A 10 -15.77 -1.10 11.09
N LYS A 11 -15.36 -2.32 10.72
CA LYS A 11 -14.15 -2.53 9.91
C LYS A 11 -14.30 -1.91 8.53
N ASN A 12 -15.44 -2.09 7.87
CA ASN A 12 -15.71 -1.47 6.56
C ASN A 12 -15.69 0.05 6.67
N ALA A 13 -16.25 0.63 7.73
CA ALA A 13 -16.22 2.07 7.96
C ALA A 13 -14.78 2.58 8.18
N GLN A 14 -13.96 1.84 8.90
CA GLN A 14 -12.54 2.17 9.09
C GLN A 14 -11.80 2.16 7.75
N LEU A 15 -12.01 1.13 6.91
CA LEU A 15 -11.37 1.03 5.60
C LEU A 15 -11.82 2.17 4.68
N THR A 16 -13.10 2.54 4.70
CA THR A 16 -13.61 3.69 3.96
C THR A 16 -12.93 4.98 4.42
N ALA A 17 -12.76 5.17 5.72
CA ALA A 17 -12.08 6.36 6.26
C ALA A 17 -10.61 6.43 5.80
N LEU A 18 -9.91 5.30 5.75
CA LEU A 18 -8.53 5.25 5.27
C LEU A 18 -8.44 5.62 3.79
N SER A 19 -9.29 5.04 2.94
CA SER A 19 -9.30 5.35 1.51
C SER A 19 -9.68 6.80 1.23
N THR A 20 -10.62 7.36 1.99
CA THR A 20 -11.01 8.76 1.88
C THR A 20 -9.87 9.70 2.28
N SER A 21 -9.14 9.36 3.35
CA SER A 21 -8.01 10.18 3.83
C SER A 21 -6.84 10.18 2.85
N VAL A 22 -6.59 9.08 2.16
CA VAL A 22 -5.60 9.03 1.08
C VAL A 22 -6.10 9.83 -0.12
N GLY A 23 -7.35 9.61 -0.51
CA GLY A 23 -8.01 10.36 -1.58
C GLY A 23 -7.48 10.07 -2.98
N ALA A 24 -7.96 10.84 -3.95
CA ALA A 24 -7.49 10.77 -5.33
C ALA A 24 -6.06 11.33 -5.45
N GLY A 25 -5.24 10.71 -6.29
CA GLY A 25 -3.85 11.13 -6.47
C GLY A 25 -2.91 10.65 -5.38
N GLY A 26 -3.36 9.75 -4.53
CA GLY A 26 -2.52 9.12 -3.51
C GLY A 26 -1.45 8.20 -4.11
N SER A 27 -0.49 7.82 -3.27
CA SER A 27 0.63 6.98 -3.67
C SER A 27 0.99 5.97 -2.60
N ILE A 28 1.77 4.97 -2.98
CA ILE A 28 2.34 3.99 -2.07
C ILE A 28 3.85 4.09 -2.14
N GLU A 29 4.50 4.22 -0.99
CA GLU A 29 5.94 4.15 -0.87
C GLU A 29 6.31 2.79 -0.29
N VAL A 30 7.00 1.98 -1.10
CA VAL A 30 7.45 0.65 -0.68
C VAL A 30 8.78 0.79 0.02
N GLN A 31 8.88 0.31 1.25
CA GLN A 31 10.07 0.47 2.08
C GLN A 31 10.58 -0.88 2.57
N ASP A 32 11.88 -0.96 2.81
CA ASP A 32 12.48 -2.12 3.48
C ASP A 32 12.33 -2.01 5.02
N ALA A 33 12.89 -2.96 5.75
CA ALA A 33 12.82 -2.99 7.21
C ALA A 33 13.49 -1.78 7.88
N SER A 34 14.42 -1.12 7.18
CA SER A 34 15.12 0.08 7.67
C SER A 34 14.49 1.38 7.18
N SER A 35 13.32 1.32 6.59
CA SER A 35 12.59 2.48 6.04
C SER A 35 13.26 3.13 4.82
N VAL A 36 14.11 2.39 4.12
CA VAL A 36 14.67 2.85 2.84
C VAL A 36 13.59 2.69 1.77
N VAL A 37 13.35 3.74 1.00
CA VAL A 37 12.37 3.72 -0.09
C VAL A 37 12.92 2.90 -1.25
N LEU A 38 12.22 1.82 -1.59
CA LEU A 38 12.59 0.93 -2.69
C LEU A 38 11.87 1.31 -3.98
N ALA A 39 10.59 1.66 -3.88
CA ALA A 39 9.75 1.98 -5.03
C ALA A 39 8.63 2.92 -4.63
N GLN A 40 8.09 3.66 -5.60
CA GLN A 40 6.95 4.56 -5.41
C GLN A 40 5.89 4.23 -6.46
N LEU A 41 4.72 3.81 -6.01
CA LEU A 41 3.58 3.49 -6.86
C LEU A 41 2.61 4.67 -6.86
N THR A 42 2.11 5.04 -8.01
CA THR A 42 1.21 6.20 -8.17
C THR A 42 -0.17 5.77 -8.64
N SER A 43 -1.08 6.74 -8.78
CA SER A 43 -2.46 6.51 -9.24
C SER A 43 -3.16 5.42 -8.44
N LEU A 44 -3.03 5.53 -7.11
CA LEU A 44 -3.62 4.58 -6.16
C LEU A 44 -5.15 4.60 -6.24
N SER A 45 -5.74 3.43 -6.32
CA SER A 45 -7.19 3.25 -6.37
C SER A 45 -7.63 2.17 -5.39
N PHE A 46 -8.70 2.43 -4.65
CA PHE A 46 -9.28 1.50 -3.68
C PHE A 46 -10.60 0.94 -4.19
N GLY A 47 -10.82 -0.37 -3.96
CA GLY A 47 -12.13 -0.96 -4.12
C GLY A 47 -13.05 -0.61 -2.94
N SER A 48 -14.34 -0.93 -3.05
CA SER A 48 -15.28 -0.75 -1.94
C SER A 48 -15.02 -1.79 -0.85
N PRO A 49 -14.99 -1.41 0.42
CA PRO A 49 -14.85 -2.37 1.51
C PRO A 49 -16.01 -3.37 1.52
N SER A 50 -15.69 -4.64 1.75
CA SER A 50 -16.66 -5.72 1.83
C SER A 50 -16.14 -6.80 2.77
N SER A 51 -16.98 -7.29 3.65
CA SER A 51 -16.64 -8.37 4.60
C SER A 51 -15.37 -8.09 5.41
N GLY A 52 -15.13 -6.84 5.77
CA GLY A 52 -13.97 -6.42 6.54
C GLY A 52 -12.67 -6.31 5.75
N SER A 53 -12.73 -6.33 4.42
CA SER A 53 -11.56 -6.24 3.55
C SER A 53 -11.76 -5.19 2.46
N MET A 54 -10.65 -4.63 1.99
CA MET A 54 -10.65 -3.67 0.89
C MET A 54 -9.45 -3.93 -0.02
N THR A 55 -9.71 -4.06 -1.31
CA THR A 55 -8.64 -4.21 -2.31
C THR A 55 -8.12 -2.86 -2.76
N PHE A 56 -6.89 -2.84 -3.28
CA PHE A 56 -6.33 -1.63 -3.88
C PHE A 56 -5.42 -1.98 -5.04
N THR A 57 -5.25 -1.03 -5.95
CA THR A 57 -4.35 -1.12 -7.09
C THR A 57 -3.58 0.18 -7.23
N ALA A 58 -2.42 0.11 -7.89
CA ALA A 58 -1.61 1.29 -8.16
C ALA A 58 -0.80 1.07 -9.44
N THR A 59 -0.38 2.17 -10.07
CA THR A 59 0.48 2.12 -11.25
C THR A 59 1.88 1.68 -10.84
N ALA A 60 2.46 0.75 -11.58
CA ALA A 60 3.80 0.24 -11.33
C ALA A 60 4.86 1.34 -11.35
N ASP A 61 5.88 1.20 -10.52
CA ASP A 61 7.08 2.02 -10.62
C ASP A 61 8.02 1.36 -11.63
N SER A 62 8.28 2.05 -12.73
CA SER A 62 9.16 1.57 -13.80
C SER A 62 10.63 1.92 -13.57
N SER A 63 10.96 2.60 -12.47
CA SER A 63 12.33 2.99 -12.12
C SER A 63 12.49 3.01 -10.61
N ASN A 64 12.67 1.81 -10.05
CA ASN A 64 12.80 1.63 -8.60
C ASN A 64 13.98 2.43 -8.04
N ASN A 65 13.79 3.01 -6.85
CA ASN A 65 14.75 3.90 -6.21
C ASN A 65 15.97 3.16 -5.66
N ASN A 66 15.77 2.01 -5.05
CA ASN A 66 16.83 1.26 -4.37
C ASN A 66 16.59 -0.25 -4.48
N THR A 67 17.67 -1.00 -4.28
CA THR A 67 17.61 -2.46 -4.21
C THR A 67 17.33 -2.90 -2.78
N GLY A 68 16.42 -3.83 -2.60
CA GLY A 68 16.09 -4.38 -1.28
C GLY A 68 14.89 -5.30 -1.34
N THR A 69 14.44 -5.73 -0.17
CA THR A 69 13.25 -6.57 -0.03
C THR A 69 12.12 -5.76 0.58
N ALA A 70 10.95 -5.76 -0.06
CA ALA A 70 9.78 -5.05 0.43
C ALA A 70 9.37 -5.60 1.82
N ASN A 71 9.21 -4.70 2.78
CA ASN A 71 8.81 -5.01 4.15
C ASN A 71 7.49 -4.37 4.51
N LYS A 72 7.29 -3.12 4.11
CA LYS A 72 6.10 -2.34 4.43
C LYS A 72 5.73 -1.41 3.30
N LEU A 73 4.45 -1.03 3.27
CA LEU A 73 3.89 -0.07 2.34
C LEU A 73 3.37 1.12 3.14
N VAL A 74 3.81 2.32 2.79
CA VAL A 74 3.34 3.57 3.38
C VAL A 74 2.40 4.24 2.38
N PHE A 75 1.15 4.40 2.78
CA PHE A 75 0.13 5.03 1.94
C PHE A 75 0.11 6.52 2.22
N LYS A 76 0.27 7.32 1.17
CA LYS A 76 0.34 8.77 1.24
C LYS A 76 -0.78 9.42 0.44
N ASN A 77 -1.24 10.58 0.90
CA ASN A 77 -2.18 11.39 0.12
C ASN A 77 -1.44 12.17 -0.99
N SER A 78 -2.19 12.91 -1.80
CA SER A 78 -1.62 13.68 -2.91
C SER A 78 -0.64 14.77 -2.46
N GLY A 79 -0.75 15.21 -1.22
CA GLY A 79 0.18 16.18 -0.62
C GLY A 79 1.46 15.57 -0.07
N GLY A 80 1.61 14.24 -0.15
CA GLY A 80 2.79 13.54 0.36
C GLY A 80 2.75 13.22 1.85
N THR A 81 1.61 13.43 2.51
CA THR A 81 1.45 13.10 3.93
C THR A 81 1.17 11.61 4.08
N ALA A 82 1.94 10.94 4.94
CA ALA A 82 1.71 9.52 5.26
C ALA A 82 0.41 9.38 6.07
N ILE A 83 -0.50 8.55 5.58
CA ILE A 83 -1.81 8.33 6.20
C ILE A 83 -1.80 7.05 7.02
N PHE A 84 -1.30 5.95 6.46
CA PHE A 84 -1.19 4.69 7.19
C PHE A 84 -0.11 3.80 6.56
N THR A 85 0.31 2.80 7.33
CA THR A 85 1.32 1.83 6.91
C THR A 85 0.76 0.42 7.09
N MET A 86 1.04 -0.46 6.13
CA MET A 86 0.69 -1.88 6.25
C MET A 86 1.90 -2.76 5.96
N PRO A 87 1.94 -3.99 6.53
CA PRO A 87 3.01 -4.94 6.21
C PRO A 87 2.87 -5.47 4.79
N ASN A 88 3.96 -5.93 4.21
CA ASN A 88 4.00 -6.48 2.85
C ASN A 88 3.32 -7.85 2.73
N ALA A 89 2.95 -8.49 3.85
CA ALA A 89 2.44 -9.86 3.86
C ALA A 89 1.15 -10.06 3.04
N ASP A 90 0.30 -9.02 2.93
CA ASP A 90 -0.99 -9.09 2.24
C ASP A 90 -0.93 -8.58 0.79
N VAL A 91 0.27 -8.48 0.23
CA VAL A 91 0.50 -7.90 -1.09
C VAL A 91 1.31 -8.87 -1.93
N THR A 92 0.99 -8.96 -3.21
CA THR A 92 1.72 -9.76 -4.18
C THR A 92 2.37 -8.87 -5.24
N TRP A 93 3.63 -9.12 -5.51
CA TRP A 93 4.45 -8.36 -6.45
C TRP A 93 4.88 -9.19 -7.65
N SER A 94 5.10 -8.53 -8.78
CA SER A 94 5.75 -9.12 -9.95
C SER A 94 7.04 -8.35 -10.25
N PRO A 95 8.19 -9.02 -10.40
CA PRO A 95 8.38 -10.47 -10.33
C PRO A 95 8.41 -11.05 -8.91
N SER A 96 8.67 -10.23 -7.87
CA SER A 96 8.70 -10.68 -6.48
C SER A 96 8.80 -9.48 -5.53
N SER A 97 8.84 -9.74 -4.22
CA SER A 97 9.09 -8.72 -3.19
C SER A 97 10.53 -8.19 -3.21
N SER A 98 11.45 -8.86 -3.90
CA SER A 98 12.81 -8.37 -4.10
C SER A 98 12.81 -7.30 -5.18
N VAL A 99 13.21 -6.09 -4.81
CA VAL A 99 13.21 -4.91 -5.68
C VAL A 99 14.63 -4.59 -6.08
N THR A 100 14.83 -4.29 -7.37
CA THR A 100 16.15 -3.92 -7.90
C THR A 100 16.11 -2.46 -8.36
N SER A 101 17.10 -1.68 -7.95
CA SER A 101 17.24 -0.27 -8.37
C SER A 101 17.21 -0.16 -9.90
N GLY A 102 16.40 0.76 -10.41
CA GLY A 102 16.20 0.95 -11.85
C GLY A 102 15.26 -0.05 -12.52
N GLY A 103 14.84 -1.09 -11.80
CA GLY A 103 13.88 -2.08 -12.30
C GLY A 103 12.44 -1.62 -12.14
N THR A 104 11.52 -2.54 -12.40
CA THR A 104 10.08 -2.29 -12.28
C THR A 104 9.48 -3.10 -11.12
N ALA A 105 8.70 -2.44 -10.27
CA ALA A 105 7.89 -3.09 -9.24
C ALA A 105 6.42 -2.97 -9.64
N THR A 106 5.75 -4.09 -9.85
CA THR A 106 4.35 -4.14 -10.23
C THR A 106 3.53 -4.80 -9.10
N LEU A 107 2.54 -4.08 -8.61
CA LEU A 107 1.57 -4.62 -7.65
C LEU A 107 0.56 -5.47 -8.41
N THR A 108 0.51 -6.78 -8.12
CA THR A 108 -0.44 -7.69 -8.78
C THR A 108 -1.67 -7.95 -7.93
N SER A 109 -1.55 -7.84 -6.60
CA SER A 109 -2.66 -8.02 -5.68
C SER A 109 -2.37 -7.29 -4.38
N GLY A 110 -3.34 -6.56 -3.87
CA GLY A 110 -3.26 -5.89 -2.58
C GLY A 110 -4.60 -5.90 -1.86
N THR A 111 -4.60 -6.28 -0.59
CA THR A 111 -5.80 -6.34 0.25
C THR A 111 -5.48 -5.81 1.64
N ILE A 112 -6.36 -4.96 2.16
CA ILE A 112 -6.29 -4.43 3.53
C ILE A 112 -7.41 -5.09 4.34
N THR A 113 -7.05 -5.69 5.45
CA THR A 113 -8.00 -6.33 6.37
C THR A 113 -7.89 -5.79 7.78
#